data_623db404951405cc0490ed74fae1cf82
#
_entry.id   623db404951405cc0490ed74fae1cf82
#
_cell.length_a   1.000
_cell.length_b   1.000
_cell.length_c   1.000
_cell.angle_alpha   90.00
_cell.angle_beta   90.00
_cell.angle_gamma   90.00
#
_symmetry.space_group_name_H-M   'P 1'
#
loop_
_entity.id
_entity.type
_entity.pdbx_description
1 polymer ?
#
loop_
_entity_poly.entity_id
_entity_poly.type
_entity_poly.pdbx_seq_one_letter_code
_entity_poly.pdbx_strand_id
1 'polypeptide(L)'
;TPRSFNNGAKWSSWEQYTRTVFATLEHSFENGWVAKGQYNHQINGYNAPLGALLDPDVPTGKAKMLARKYTGEYVSDSGDLYVTGPFDLLGREHELVIGGSVSRSHWKGNDYTNAVMINNAYDYYNWDGDSLEPDWGKVTSKNDEITRQTGTYITGRFNLMDDVTLMLGTRVANYTLSGTSQAKDTGKVLPYAGLIYDLNENFSAYASYTEIFLPQSYYRDRDNKMLEPDEGSNYELGLKGEFFDGRLNSSLAYFEVHQDNRPEADTAYNARPTNPDIDYAYKGIKAKTKGYEAEISGELMPGWQLQAGYTHKVSRDQSGKKVSTWEPEDQINLYTRYNLTGAFDKLTLGGGVRWQGTGWQVLTNWGKGGAQEKFSQDPYWLVDLMARYQVTEQLSATLNVNN
;
A
#
# COMPACT_ATOMS: atom_id res chain seq x y z
N THR A 1 -14.14 -6.49 -25.85
CA THR A 1 -14.29 -5.02 -25.84
C THR A 1 -12.94 -4.36 -26.12
N PRO A 2 -12.91 -3.22 -26.83
CA PRO A 2 -11.67 -2.45 -27.06
C PRO A 2 -11.09 -1.95 -25.71
N ARG A 3 -9.79 -1.66 -25.67
CA ARG A 3 -9.13 -1.11 -24.47
C ARG A 3 -9.68 0.25 -24.03
N SER A 4 -10.26 1.01 -24.96
CA SER A 4 -10.90 2.30 -24.71
C SER A 4 -12.34 2.20 -24.21
N PHE A 5 -12.90 0.99 -24.09
CA PHE A 5 -14.28 0.80 -23.64
C PHE A 5 -14.41 1.15 -22.16
N ASN A 6 -15.38 2.00 -21.84
CA ASN A 6 -15.78 2.36 -20.50
C ASN A 6 -17.27 2.03 -20.31
N ASN A 7 -17.59 1.18 -19.33
CA ASN A 7 -18.98 0.81 -19.01
C ASN A 7 -19.68 1.80 -18.09
N GLY A 8 -19.01 2.85 -17.65
CA GLY A 8 -19.55 3.88 -16.76
C GLY A 8 -20.51 4.84 -17.49
N ALA A 9 -21.45 5.39 -16.74
CA ALA A 9 -22.31 6.48 -17.22
C ALA A 9 -21.53 7.81 -17.23
N LYS A 10 -21.87 8.75 -18.14
CA LYS A 10 -21.25 10.08 -18.24
C LYS A 10 -21.38 10.91 -16.96
N TRP A 11 -22.45 10.75 -16.23
CA TRP A 11 -22.70 11.40 -14.94
C TRP A 11 -21.96 10.73 -13.78
N SER A 12 -21.44 9.53 -13.97
CA SER A 12 -20.72 8.81 -12.92
C SER A 12 -19.43 9.53 -12.56
N SER A 13 -19.26 9.85 -11.28
CA SER A 13 -18.08 10.52 -10.77
C SER A 13 -17.70 10.01 -9.39
N TRP A 14 -16.45 10.19 -9.02
CA TRP A 14 -15.96 10.03 -7.66
C TRP A 14 -15.17 11.27 -7.29
N GLU A 15 -15.89 12.27 -6.83
CA GLU A 15 -15.30 13.52 -6.35
C GLU A 15 -14.66 13.28 -4.99
N GLN A 16 -13.41 13.68 -4.85
CA GLN A 16 -12.66 13.57 -3.60
C GLN A 16 -12.01 14.90 -3.25
N TYR A 17 -11.94 15.19 -1.96
CA TYR A 17 -11.16 16.31 -1.47
C TYR A 17 -10.35 15.89 -0.23
N THR A 18 -9.19 16.51 -0.09
CA THR A 18 -8.30 16.36 1.06
C THR A 18 -7.91 17.75 1.59
N ARG A 19 -7.99 17.89 2.90
CA ARG A 19 -7.46 19.06 3.62
C ARG A 19 -6.55 18.57 4.72
N THR A 20 -5.34 19.10 4.79
CA THR A 20 -4.35 18.66 5.78
C THR A 20 -3.70 19.86 6.43
N VAL A 21 -3.58 19.80 7.76
CA VAL A 21 -2.77 20.71 8.55
C VAL A 21 -1.81 19.87 9.36
N PHE A 22 -0.53 20.19 9.32
CA PHE A 22 0.48 19.50 10.11
C PHE A 22 1.38 20.50 10.83
N ALA A 23 1.92 20.09 11.97
CA ALA A 23 2.90 20.83 12.73
C ALA A 23 4.01 19.88 13.21
N THR A 24 5.23 20.37 13.19
CA THR A 24 6.39 19.65 13.74
C THR A 24 7.14 20.61 14.65
N LEU A 25 7.47 20.15 15.84
CA LEU A 25 8.34 20.84 16.79
C LEU A 25 9.53 19.97 17.07
N GLU A 26 10.71 20.55 17.05
CA GLU A 26 11.96 19.88 17.35
C GLU A 26 12.81 20.75 18.27
N HIS A 27 13.39 20.13 19.28
CA HIS A 27 14.31 20.77 20.21
C HIS A 27 15.54 19.91 20.41
N SER A 28 16.72 20.47 20.14
CA SER A 28 18.01 19.82 20.37
C SER A 28 18.59 20.33 21.71
N PHE A 29 18.93 19.40 22.59
CA PHE A 29 19.56 19.69 23.88
C PHE A 29 21.08 19.69 23.73
N GLU A 30 21.78 20.39 24.61
CA GLU A 30 23.27 20.49 24.61
C GLU A 30 23.97 19.14 24.79
N ASN A 31 23.30 18.16 25.41
CA ASN A 31 23.82 16.80 25.65
C ASN A 31 23.61 15.85 24.44
N GLY A 32 23.25 16.36 23.26
CA GLY A 32 23.04 15.58 22.05
C GLY A 32 21.67 14.92 21.94
N TRP A 33 20.80 15.05 22.95
CA TRP A 33 19.41 14.56 22.85
C TRP A 33 18.56 15.50 22.00
N VAL A 34 17.59 14.90 21.31
CA VAL A 34 16.60 15.63 20.51
C VAL A 34 15.20 15.19 20.96
N ALA A 35 14.32 16.13 21.22
CA ALA A 35 12.89 15.89 21.40
C ALA A 35 12.15 16.35 20.14
N LYS A 36 11.27 15.48 19.62
CA LYS A 36 10.47 15.80 18.43
C LYS A 36 9.02 15.43 18.63
N GLY A 37 8.16 16.40 18.34
CA GLY A 37 6.71 16.25 18.35
C GLY A 37 6.14 16.54 16.97
N GLN A 38 5.21 15.71 16.53
CA GLN A 38 4.49 15.89 15.26
C GLN A 38 2.99 15.79 15.50
N TYR A 39 2.23 16.63 14.82
CA TYR A 39 0.78 16.57 14.80
C TYR A 39 0.29 16.69 13.37
N ASN A 40 -0.71 15.89 13.02
CA ASN A 40 -1.38 15.95 11.72
C ASN A 40 -2.89 15.88 11.90
N HIS A 41 -3.59 16.83 11.30
CA HIS A 41 -5.04 16.86 11.14
C HIS A 41 -5.37 16.74 9.66
N GLN A 42 -6.20 15.75 9.30
CA GLN A 42 -6.56 15.49 7.90
C GLN A 42 -8.06 15.25 7.77
N ILE A 43 -8.66 15.88 6.77
CA ILE A 43 -10.03 15.64 6.35
C ILE A 43 -10.00 15.12 4.93
N ASN A 44 -10.57 13.91 4.71
CA ASN A 44 -10.79 13.33 3.39
C ASN A 44 -12.28 13.12 3.18
N GLY A 45 -12.85 13.81 2.20
CA GLY A 45 -14.26 13.64 1.87
C GLY A 45 -14.47 13.14 0.45
N TYR A 46 -15.64 12.54 0.21
CA TYR A 46 -16.03 12.08 -1.10
C TYR A 46 -17.53 12.20 -1.35
N ASN A 47 -17.86 12.39 -2.63
CA ASN A 47 -19.21 12.29 -3.18
C ASN A 47 -19.12 11.43 -4.45
N ALA A 48 -19.77 10.28 -4.44
CA ALA A 48 -19.59 9.26 -5.47
C ALA A 48 -20.95 8.76 -6.00
N PRO A 49 -21.60 9.52 -6.90
CA PRO A 49 -22.66 8.97 -7.75
C PRO A 49 -22.02 8.05 -8.80
N LEU A 50 -22.32 6.76 -8.75
CA LEU A 50 -21.71 5.73 -9.58
C LEU A 50 -22.78 5.04 -10.43
N GLY A 51 -22.53 4.92 -11.73
CA GLY A 51 -23.35 4.16 -12.66
C GLY A 51 -22.51 3.38 -13.64
N ALA A 52 -22.82 2.10 -13.80
CA ALA A 52 -22.11 1.25 -14.74
C ALA A 52 -23.03 0.17 -15.32
N LEU A 53 -22.80 -0.18 -16.59
CA LEU A 53 -23.47 -1.32 -17.19
C LEU A 53 -22.92 -2.63 -16.63
N LEU A 54 -23.82 -3.52 -16.25
CA LEU A 54 -23.52 -4.85 -15.72
C LEU A 54 -24.27 -5.94 -16.48
N ASP A 55 -23.77 -7.16 -16.36
CA ASP A 55 -24.40 -8.39 -16.81
C ASP A 55 -24.91 -8.33 -18.26
N PRO A 56 -24.03 -8.02 -19.26
CA PRO A 56 -24.47 -8.01 -20.63
C PRO A 56 -24.89 -9.40 -21.09
N ASP A 57 -26.09 -9.50 -21.66
CA ASP A 57 -26.48 -10.68 -22.43
C ASP A 57 -25.64 -10.74 -23.71
N VAL A 58 -24.68 -11.62 -23.73
CA VAL A 58 -23.67 -11.70 -24.82
C VAL A 58 -24.29 -11.84 -26.22
N PRO A 59 -25.36 -12.68 -26.43
CA PRO A 59 -26.01 -12.78 -27.74
C PRO A 59 -26.68 -11.51 -28.21
N THR A 60 -27.30 -10.74 -27.34
CA THR A 60 -28.12 -9.58 -27.69
C THR A 60 -27.44 -8.25 -27.42
N GLY A 61 -26.35 -8.23 -26.65
CA GLY A 61 -25.69 -6.99 -26.17
C GLY A 61 -26.48 -6.19 -25.15
N LYS A 62 -27.64 -6.68 -24.71
CA LYS A 62 -28.46 -5.96 -23.73
C LYS A 62 -27.85 -6.04 -22.35
N ALA A 63 -27.69 -4.88 -21.68
CA ALA A 63 -27.14 -4.76 -20.33
C ALA A 63 -28.07 -3.95 -19.43
N LYS A 64 -27.94 -4.19 -18.14
CA LYS A 64 -28.59 -3.41 -17.09
C LYS A 64 -27.62 -2.38 -16.54
N MET A 65 -28.13 -1.28 -16.00
CA MET A 65 -27.30 -0.31 -15.30
C MET A 65 -27.48 -0.49 -13.79
N LEU A 66 -26.36 -0.64 -13.08
CA LEU A 66 -26.33 -0.49 -11.63
C LEU A 66 -25.94 0.95 -11.31
N ALA A 67 -26.80 1.64 -10.59
CA ALA A 67 -26.53 2.99 -10.09
C ALA A 67 -26.52 2.98 -8.56
N ARG A 68 -25.49 3.58 -7.96
CA ARG A 68 -25.31 3.72 -6.51
C ARG A 68 -24.74 5.09 -6.17
N LYS A 69 -25.10 5.63 -4.99
CA LYS A 69 -24.47 6.86 -4.50
C LYS A 69 -23.95 6.67 -3.09
N TYR A 70 -22.73 7.15 -2.89
CA TYR A 70 -22.04 7.18 -1.60
C TYR A 70 -21.56 8.59 -1.32
N THR A 71 -21.69 9.03 -0.07
CA THR A 71 -21.03 10.24 0.42
C THR A 71 -20.35 9.92 1.74
N GLY A 72 -19.25 10.56 2.03
CA GLY A 72 -18.60 10.34 3.31
C GLY A 72 -17.43 11.28 3.58
N GLU A 73 -17.02 11.25 4.83
CA GLU A 73 -15.90 12.04 5.32
C GLU A 73 -15.13 11.25 6.37
N TYR A 74 -13.80 11.29 6.27
CA TYR A 74 -12.86 10.85 7.28
C TYR A 74 -12.19 12.07 7.90
N VAL A 75 -12.31 12.24 9.20
CA VAL A 75 -11.57 13.23 9.98
C VAL A 75 -10.55 12.49 10.84
N SER A 76 -9.28 12.70 10.58
CA SER A 76 -8.19 12.01 11.24
C SER A 76 -7.28 12.99 11.97
N ASP A 77 -7.04 12.73 13.25
CA ASP A 77 -6.06 13.41 14.09
C ASP A 77 -4.99 12.40 14.48
N SER A 78 -3.72 12.76 14.33
CA SER A 78 -2.61 11.93 14.77
C SER A 78 -1.49 12.76 15.38
N GLY A 79 -0.84 12.20 16.38
CA GLY A 79 0.30 12.78 17.04
C GLY A 79 1.35 11.71 17.36
N ASP A 80 2.61 12.13 17.30
CA ASP A 80 3.76 11.35 17.71
C ASP A 80 4.71 12.25 18.50
N LEU A 81 5.22 11.73 19.60
CA LEU A 81 6.21 12.41 20.44
C LEU A 81 7.31 11.41 20.78
N TYR A 82 8.56 11.77 20.52
CA TYR A 82 9.70 10.96 20.90
C TYR A 82 10.90 11.79 21.32
N VAL A 83 11.77 11.15 22.06
CA VAL A 83 13.12 11.63 22.35
C VAL A 83 14.13 10.63 21.83
N THR A 84 15.22 11.12 21.26
CA THR A 84 16.36 10.32 20.82
C THR A 84 17.65 10.95 21.25
N GLY A 85 18.65 10.14 21.56
CA GLY A 85 19.95 10.68 21.92
C GLY A 85 20.96 9.62 22.28
N PRO A 86 22.24 10.06 22.41
CA PRO A 86 23.34 9.21 22.76
C PRO A 86 23.31 8.84 24.24
N PHE A 87 23.86 7.68 24.56
CA PHE A 87 24.18 7.24 25.92
C PHE A 87 25.40 6.34 25.92
N ASP A 88 26.18 6.40 27.00
CA ASP A 88 27.38 5.59 27.16
C ASP A 88 27.07 4.28 27.87
N LEU A 89 27.54 3.17 27.33
CA LEU A 89 27.47 1.85 27.95
C LEU A 89 28.72 1.03 27.58
N LEU A 90 29.39 0.46 28.56
CA LEU A 90 30.58 -0.38 28.38
C LEU A 90 31.72 0.31 27.60
N GLY A 91 31.85 1.64 27.74
CA GLY A 91 32.90 2.43 27.10
C GLY A 91 32.65 2.75 25.64
N ARG A 92 31.41 2.55 25.14
CA ARG A 92 30.98 2.90 23.80
C ARG A 92 29.73 3.77 23.83
N GLU A 93 29.64 4.68 22.87
CA GLU A 93 28.44 5.46 22.66
C GLU A 93 27.39 4.65 21.87
N HIS A 94 26.16 4.69 22.33
CA HIS A 94 24.99 4.05 21.78
C HIS A 94 23.91 5.09 21.55
N GLU A 95 22.81 4.70 20.88
CA GLU A 95 21.69 5.59 20.67
C GLU A 95 20.41 4.95 21.22
N LEU A 96 19.56 5.75 21.87
CA LEU A 96 18.26 5.36 22.39
C LEU A 96 17.16 6.23 21.78
N VAL A 97 16.05 5.59 21.41
CA VAL A 97 14.82 6.26 21.00
C VAL A 97 13.70 5.77 21.91
N ILE A 98 12.94 6.68 22.50
CA ILE A 98 11.72 6.38 23.29
C ILE A 98 10.62 7.31 22.80
N GLY A 99 9.45 6.75 22.50
CA GLY A 99 8.36 7.55 22.01
C GLY A 99 6.98 6.92 22.14
N GLY A 100 5.99 7.68 21.72
CA GLY A 100 4.62 7.24 21.70
C GLY A 100 3.81 7.98 20.65
N SER A 101 2.87 7.26 20.05
CA SER A 101 1.96 7.77 19.03
C SER A 101 0.51 7.55 19.41
N VAL A 102 -0.35 8.46 18.97
CA VAL A 102 -1.81 8.36 19.10
C VAL A 102 -2.44 8.79 17.78
N SER A 103 -3.46 8.06 17.36
CA SER A 103 -4.31 8.48 16.27
C SER A 103 -5.79 8.23 16.56
N ARG A 104 -6.63 9.10 16.05
CA ARG A 104 -8.09 8.97 16.04
C ARG A 104 -8.60 9.32 14.66
N SER A 105 -9.31 8.38 14.04
CA SER A 105 -9.99 8.62 12.78
C SER A 105 -11.49 8.41 12.96
N HIS A 106 -12.28 9.38 12.52
CA HIS A 106 -13.74 9.32 12.56
C HIS A 106 -14.26 9.28 11.12
N TRP A 107 -14.82 8.16 10.73
CA TRP A 107 -15.47 7.97 9.45
C TRP A 107 -16.98 8.11 9.58
N LYS A 108 -17.56 8.97 8.77
CA LYS A 108 -19.01 9.09 8.54
C LYS A 108 -19.31 8.86 7.08
N GLY A 109 -20.15 7.89 6.79
CA GLY A 109 -20.56 7.56 5.44
C GLY A 109 -22.07 7.39 5.31
N ASN A 110 -22.62 7.72 4.15
CA ASN A 110 -24.01 7.53 3.82
C ASN A 110 -24.14 6.74 2.51
N ASP A 111 -25.01 5.74 2.52
CA ASP A 111 -25.48 5.05 1.33
C ASP A 111 -26.90 5.51 1.03
N TYR A 112 -27.22 5.70 -0.24
CA TYR A 112 -28.53 6.18 -0.67
C TYR A 112 -29.42 5.06 -1.18
N THR A 113 -30.76 5.21 -1.09
CA THR A 113 -31.77 4.16 -1.24
C THR A 113 -31.76 3.47 -2.57
N ASN A 114 -31.32 4.13 -3.58
CA ASN A 114 -31.51 3.61 -4.92
C ASN A 114 -30.20 3.06 -5.48
N ALA A 115 -29.83 1.85 -4.97
CA ALA A 115 -29.14 0.93 -5.85
C ALA A 115 -30.17 0.49 -6.92
N VAL A 116 -30.45 1.34 -7.90
CA VAL A 116 -31.43 1.02 -8.92
C VAL A 116 -30.74 0.19 -9.98
N MET A 117 -31.18 -1.07 -10.11
CA MET A 117 -31.03 -1.77 -11.38
C MET A 117 -32.01 -1.14 -12.36
N ILE A 118 -31.54 -0.18 -13.15
CA ILE A 118 -32.34 0.39 -14.22
C ILE A 118 -32.49 -0.70 -15.29
N ASN A 119 -33.68 -1.30 -15.35
CA ASN A 119 -33.97 -2.43 -16.25
C ASN A 119 -34.14 -2.01 -17.73
N ASN A 120 -33.84 -0.76 -18.10
CA ASN A 120 -33.76 -0.37 -19.49
C ASN A 120 -32.61 -1.15 -20.12
N ALA A 121 -32.89 -1.90 -21.16
CA ALA A 121 -31.89 -2.65 -21.88
C ALA A 121 -31.01 -1.70 -22.69
N TYR A 122 -29.88 -1.30 -22.10
CA TYR A 122 -28.86 -0.54 -22.80
C TYR A 122 -28.08 -1.45 -23.75
N ASP A 123 -27.64 -0.89 -24.88
CA ASP A 123 -26.76 -1.61 -25.80
C ASP A 123 -25.31 -1.54 -25.30
N TYR A 124 -24.83 -2.64 -24.75
CA TYR A 124 -23.47 -2.74 -24.21
C TYR A 124 -22.40 -2.55 -25.29
N TYR A 125 -22.65 -3.03 -26.52
CA TYR A 125 -21.63 -2.97 -27.58
C TYR A 125 -21.51 -1.59 -28.21
N ASN A 126 -22.59 -0.80 -28.17
CA ASN A 126 -22.63 0.58 -28.67
C ASN A 126 -22.82 1.59 -27.52
N TRP A 127 -22.40 1.24 -26.31
CA TRP A 127 -22.52 2.09 -25.15
C TRP A 127 -21.61 3.34 -25.26
N ASP A 128 -22.21 4.50 -25.16
CA ASP A 128 -21.54 5.81 -25.23
C ASP A 128 -21.52 6.56 -23.89
N GLY A 129 -22.03 5.95 -22.82
CA GLY A 129 -22.14 6.54 -21.49
C GLY A 129 -23.43 7.33 -21.25
N ASP A 130 -24.31 7.46 -22.24
CA ASP A 130 -25.48 8.31 -22.13
C ASP A 130 -26.65 7.63 -21.41
N SER A 131 -26.99 8.19 -20.25
CA SER A 131 -28.14 7.76 -19.44
C SER A 131 -28.54 8.86 -18.46
N LEU A 132 -29.77 8.82 -17.99
CA LEU A 132 -30.22 9.73 -16.95
C LEU A 132 -29.62 9.33 -15.59
N GLU A 133 -29.12 10.32 -14.84
CA GLU A 133 -28.78 10.15 -13.43
C GLU A 133 -30.10 9.91 -12.65
N PRO A 134 -30.19 8.84 -11.82
CA PRO A 134 -31.39 8.58 -11.07
C PRO A 134 -31.59 9.57 -9.93
N ASP A 135 -32.83 9.74 -9.48
CA ASP A 135 -33.10 10.36 -8.18
C ASP A 135 -32.60 9.44 -7.07
N TRP A 136 -31.68 9.93 -6.28
CA TRP A 136 -31.00 9.14 -5.25
C TRP A 136 -31.85 8.87 -4.00
N GLY A 137 -32.98 9.55 -3.85
CA GLY A 137 -33.89 9.34 -2.73
C GLY A 137 -33.26 9.66 -1.36
N LYS A 138 -33.60 8.86 -0.35
CA LYS A 138 -33.16 9.09 1.03
C LYS A 138 -31.90 8.27 1.37
N VAL A 139 -31.16 8.73 2.38
CA VAL A 139 -30.10 7.92 2.99
C VAL A 139 -30.72 6.68 3.62
N THR A 140 -30.22 5.50 3.23
CA THR A 140 -30.69 4.18 3.71
C THR A 140 -29.81 3.56 4.75
N SER A 141 -28.49 3.78 4.62
CA SER A 141 -27.51 3.27 5.56
C SER A 141 -26.58 4.39 5.97
N LYS A 142 -26.23 4.41 7.24
CA LYS A 142 -25.25 5.34 7.80
C LYS A 142 -24.16 4.53 8.49
N ASN A 143 -22.93 4.86 8.13
CA ASN A 143 -21.75 4.38 8.84
C ASN A 143 -21.24 5.52 9.72
N ASP A 144 -20.99 5.24 10.98
CA ASP A 144 -20.39 6.16 11.94
C ASP A 144 -19.39 5.37 12.78
N GLU A 145 -18.12 5.46 12.45
CA GLU A 145 -17.06 4.64 13.04
C GLU A 145 -15.90 5.47 13.52
N ILE A 146 -15.43 5.18 14.70
CA ILE A 146 -14.25 5.81 15.29
C ILE A 146 -13.18 4.74 15.51
N THR A 147 -12.08 4.88 14.78
CA THR A 147 -10.85 4.11 14.98
C THR A 147 -9.91 4.88 15.89
N ARG A 148 -9.38 4.24 16.92
CA ARG A 148 -8.30 4.77 17.75
C ARG A 148 -7.14 3.79 17.78
N GLN A 149 -5.94 4.33 17.60
CA GLN A 149 -4.71 3.57 17.72
C GLN A 149 -3.76 4.32 18.67
N THR A 150 -3.08 3.58 19.52
CA THR A 150 -1.99 4.11 20.34
C THR A 150 -0.81 3.17 20.28
N GLY A 151 0.38 3.69 20.40
CA GLY A 151 1.59 2.90 20.45
C GLY A 151 2.65 3.57 21.30
N THR A 152 3.31 2.81 22.15
CA THR A 152 4.54 3.23 22.82
C THR A 152 5.68 2.36 22.31
N TYR A 153 6.85 2.94 22.14
CA TYR A 153 7.99 2.22 21.57
C TYR A 153 9.31 2.64 22.21
N ILE A 154 10.23 1.71 22.21
CA ILE A 154 11.62 1.91 22.61
C ILE A 154 12.53 1.18 21.64
N THR A 155 13.61 1.83 21.22
CA THR A 155 14.65 1.27 20.34
C THR A 155 16.02 1.65 20.86
N GLY A 156 16.91 0.67 20.99
CA GLY A 156 18.33 0.87 21.23
C GLY A 156 19.14 0.49 19.99
N ARG A 157 20.09 1.34 19.61
CA ARG A 157 21.14 1.05 18.65
C ARG A 157 22.46 0.92 19.41
N PHE A 158 22.99 -0.30 19.48
CA PHE A 158 24.15 -0.65 20.28
C PHE A 158 25.35 -0.87 19.35
N ASN A 159 26.35 -0.02 19.45
CA ASN A 159 27.62 -0.18 18.73
C ASN A 159 28.49 -1.15 19.52
N LEU A 160 28.37 -2.46 19.22
CA LEU A 160 29.04 -3.52 19.97
C LEU A 160 30.55 -3.56 19.68
N MET A 161 30.92 -3.31 18.44
CA MET A 161 32.29 -3.18 17.92
C MET A 161 32.30 -2.03 16.91
N ASP A 162 33.48 -1.70 16.38
CA ASP A 162 33.57 -0.62 15.38
C ASP A 162 32.83 -0.98 14.08
N ASP A 163 32.75 -2.27 13.79
CA ASP A 163 32.13 -2.87 12.61
C ASP A 163 30.83 -3.63 12.91
N VAL A 164 30.35 -3.69 14.19
CA VAL A 164 29.15 -4.44 14.57
C VAL A 164 28.15 -3.57 15.30
N THR A 165 26.98 -3.39 14.72
CA THR A 165 25.85 -2.68 15.32
C THR A 165 24.67 -3.63 15.56
N LEU A 166 24.15 -3.67 16.79
CA LEU A 166 22.93 -4.37 17.17
C LEU A 166 21.79 -3.37 17.38
N MET A 167 20.66 -3.60 16.73
CA MET A 167 19.42 -2.86 16.97
C MET A 167 18.43 -3.75 17.69
N LEU A 168 17.88 -3.28 18.79
CA LEU A 168 16.82 -3.95 19.55
C LEU A 168 15.71 -2.96 19.83
N GLY A 169 14.49 -3.38 19.67
CA GLY A 169 13.35 -2.54 20.01
C GLY A 169 12.05 -3.30 20.15
N THR A 170 11.08 -2.60 20.67
CA THR A 170 9.72 -3.10 20.78
C THR A 170 8.71 -1.97 20.71
N ARG A 171 7.52 -2.29 20.22
CA ARG A 171 6.35 -1.42 20.24
C ARG A 171 5.20 -2.16 20.93
N VAL A 172 4.51 -1.48 21.83
CA VAL A 172 3.22 -1.94 22.36
C VAL A 172 2.12 -1.20 21.62
N ALA A 173 1.29 -1.91 20.88
CA ALA A 173 0.23 -1.35 20.06
C ALA A 173 -1.15 -1.67 20.61
N ASN A 174 -2.06 -0.69 20.51
CA ASN A 174 -3.47 -0.86 20.84
C ASN A 174 -4.30 -0.34 19.66
N TYR A 175 -5.37 -1.06 19.36
CA TYR A 175 -6.35 -0.72 18.34
C TYR A 175 -7.76 -0.86 18.91
N THR A 176 -8.63 0.11 18.65
CA THR A 176 -10.06 0.03 18.93
C THR A 176 -10.86 0.63 17.81
N LEU A 177 -11.91 -0.07 17.41
CA LEU A 177 -12.96 0.41 16.52
C LEU A 177 -14.27 0.44 17.29
N SER A 178 -15.02 1.52 17.15
CA SER A 178 -16.32 1.71 17.80
C SER A 178 -17.30 2.45 16.89
N GLY A 179 -18.58 2.27 17.13
CA GLY A 179 -19.66 2.83 16.30
C GLY A 179 -20.45 1.73 15.60
N THR A 180 -20.66 1.86 14.30
CA THR A 180 -21.38 0.86 13.48
C THR A 180 -20.76 -0.52 13.55
N SER A 181 -19.43 -0.59 13.56
CA SER A 181 -18.66 -1.82 13.81
C SER A 181 -17.86 -1.67 15.11
N GLN A 182 -17.48 -2.80 15.72
CA GLN A 182 -16.71 -2.81 16.95
C GLN A 182 -15.60 -3.85 16.88
N ALA A 183 -14.39 -3.44 17.25
CA ALA A 183 -13.22 -4.31 17.39
C ALA A 183 -12.29 -3.76 18.48
N LYS A 184 -11.53 -4.64 19.14
CA LYS A 184 -10.59 -4.24 20.17
C LYS A 184 -9.44 -5.23 20.25
N ASP A 185 -8.24 -4.74 19.96
CA ASP A 185 -6.98 -5.44 20.10
C ASP A 185 -6.02 -4.56 20.88
N THR A 186 -5.62 -4.98 22.07
CA THR A 186 -4.81 -4.17 22.97
C THR A 186 -3.65 -4.94 23.57
N GLY A 187 -2.57 -4.22 23.87
CA GLY A 187 -1.39 -4.80 24.51
C GLY A 187 -0.57 -5.69 23.57
N LYS A 188 -0.67 -5.49 22.25
CA LYS A 188 0.15 -6.23 21.29
C LYS A 188 1.60 -5.76 21.38
N VAL A 189 2.48 -6.66 21.80
CA VAL A 189 3.92 -6.42 21.87
C VAL A 189 4.56 -6.87 20.58
N LEU A 190 5.23 -5.96 19.89
CA LEU A 190 5.84 -6.14 18.57
C LEU A 190 7.35 -5.93 18.69
N PRO A 191 8.13 -6.96 19.03
CA PRO A 191 9.57 -6.87 19.09
C PRO A 191 10.18 -6.81 17.68
N TYR A 192 11.35 -6.21 17.60
CA TYR A 192 12.22 -6.31 16.44
C TYR A 192 13.71 -6.32 16.85
N ALA A 193 14.51 -6.92 16.01
CA ALA A 193 15.96 -6.99 16.18
C ALA A 193 16.64 -6.87 14.83
N GLY A 194 17.83 -6.27 14.81
CA GLY A 194 18.67 -6.16 13.64
C GLY A 194 20.13 -6.24 14.02
N LEU A 195 20.91 -6.97 13.25
CA LEU A 195 22.38 -7.02 13.37
C LEU A 195 22.97 -6.54 12.06
N ILE A 196 23.88 -5.59 12.15
CA ILE A 196 24.62 -5.05 11.01
C ILE A 196 26.11 -5.34 11.25
N TYR A 197 26.77 -5.83 10.21
CA TYR A 197 28.20 -6.08 10.20
C TYR A 197 28.83 -5.40 8.99
N ASP A 198 29.68 -4.41 9.25
CA ASP A 198 30.42 -3.69 8.23
C ASP A 198 31.62 -4.55 7.77
N LEU A 199 31.51 -5.14 6.59
CA LEU A 199 32.53 -6.02 6.01
C LEU A 199 33.78 -5.25 5.60
N ASN A 200 33.58 -4.03 5.13
CA ASN A 200 34.61 -3.05 4.77
C ASN A 200 33.96 -1.67 4.56
N GLU A 201 34.69 -0.68 4.11
CA GLU A 201 34.23 0.70 3.89
C GLU A 201 33.06 0.81 2.90
N ASN A 202 32.85 -0.18 2.03
CA ASN A 202 31.84 -0.14 0.99
C ASN A 202 30.68 -1.12 1.22
N PHE A 203 30.86 -2.18 2.01
CA PHE A 203 29.87 -3.25 2.14
C PHE A 203 29.50 -3.55 3.58
N SER A 204 28.20 -3.63 3.85
CA SER A 204 27.64 -4.06 5.12
C SER A 204 26.68 -5.23 4.90
N ALA A 205 26.83 -6.31 5.68
CA ALA A 205 25.85 -7.37 5.76
C ALA A 205 24.88 -7.10 6.92
N TYR A 206 23.63 -7.50 6.79
CA TYR A 206 22.66 -7.38 7.87
C TYR A 206 21.70 -8.55 7.92
N ALA A 207 21.15 -8.77 9.13
CA ALA A 207 20.04 -9.66 9.35
C ALA A 207 19.01 -8.94 10.24
N SER A 208 17.71 -9.09 9.95
CA SER A 208 16.65 -8.48 10.76
C SER A 208 15.49 -9.42 11.01
N TYR A 209 14.80 -9.17 12.11
CA TYR A 209 13.55 -9.76 12.52
C TYR A 209 12.58 -8.64 12.90
N THR A 210 11.35 -8.69 12.39
CA THR A 210 10.27 -7.76 12.76
C THR A 210 8.95 -8.50 12.87
N GLU A 211 8.04 -8.00 13.69
CA GLU A 211 6.68 -8.52 13.80
C GLU A 211 5.67 -7.64 13.07
N ILE A 212 4.61 -8.29 12.58
CA ILE A 212 3.50 -7.71 11.83
C ILE A 212 2.24 -7.79 12.70
N PHE A 213 1.51 -6.70 12.76
CA PHE A 213 0.19 -6.63 13.38
C PHE A 213 -0.71 -5.71 12.56
N LEU A 214 -1.75 -6.27 11.93
CA LEU A 214 -2.70 -5.55 11.11
C LEU A 214 -4.14 -5.92 11.51
N PRO A 215 -4.87 -5.03 12.22
CA PRO A 215 -6.28 -5.24 12.53
C PRO A 215 -7.12 -5.38 11.27
N GLN A 216 -8.08 -6.32 11.27
CA GLN A 216 -8.87 -6.71 10.10
C GLN A 216 -10.37 -6.41 10.28
N SER A 217 -10.73 -5.19 10.66
CA SER A 217 -12.10 -4.81 10.98
C SER A 217 -13.11 -4.86 9.81
N TYR A 218 -12.63 -4.98 8.58
CA TYR A 218 -13.49 -5.04 7.38
C TYR A 218 -13.73 -6.45 6.85
N TYR A 219 -12.96 -7.44 7.28
CA TYR A 219 -13.10 -8.82 6.83
C TYR A 219 -13.96 -9.61 7.80
N ARG A 220 -15.01 -10.28 7.28
CA ARG A 220 -15.92 -11.08 8.06
C ARG A 220 -15.95 -12.52 7.59
N ASP A 221 -16.08 -13.44 8.52
CA ASP A 221 -16.27 -14.85 8.22
C ASP A 221 -17.73 -15.16 7.86
N ARG A 222 -18.02 -16.41 7.55
CA ARG A 222 -19.36 -16.90 7.21
C ARG A 222 -20.40 -16.74 8.33
N ASP A 223 -19.97 -16.57 9.55
CA ASP A 223 -20.80 -16.37 10.75
C ASP A 223 -20.96 -14.89 11.09
N ASN A 224 -20.55 -13.98 10.18
CA ASN A 224 -20.55 -12.53 10.34
C ASN A 224 -19.62 -12.00 11.46
N LYS A 225 -18.64 -12.79 11.87
CA LYS A 225 -17.61 -12.35 12.82
C LYS A 225 -16.44 -11.72 12.09
N MET A 226 -15.87 -10.66 12.67
CA MET A 226 -14.61 -10.11 12.16
C MET A 226 -13.50 -11.15 12.28
N LEU A 227 -12.61 -11.16 11.29
CA LEU A 227 -11.40 -11.97 11.36
C LEU A 227 -10.48 -11.44 12.47
N GLU A 228 -9.76 -12.36 13.11
CA GLU A 228 -8.66 -12.03 13.99
C GLU A 228 -7.60 -11.21 13.22
N PRO A 229 -6.79 -10.38 13.88
CA PRO A 229 -5.75 -9.61 13.22
C PRO A 229 -4.82 -10.47 12.38
N ASP A 230 -4.35 -9.94 11.24
CA ASP A 230 -3.24 -10.51 10.50
C ASP A 230 -1.96 -10.24 11.28
N GLU A 231 -1.39 -11.28 11.84
CA GLU A 231 -0.17 -11.24 12.66
C GLU A 231 0.91 -12.07 11.97
N GLY A 232 2.16 -11.73 12.21
CA GLY A 232 3.23 -12.50 11.64
C GLY A 232 4.60 -11.97 11.93
N SER A 233 5.58 -12.53 11.24
CA SER A 233 6.97 -12.13 11.37
C SER A 233 7.63 -12.02 10.00
N ASN A 234 8.58 -11.10 9.90
CA ASN A 234 9.46 -10.95 8.75
C ASN A 234 10.91 -11.21 9.17
N TYR A 235 11.58 -12.03 8.41
CA TYR A 235 13.01 -12.31 8.51
C TYR A 235 13.67 -11.81 7.23
N GLU A 236 14.76 -11.08 7.37
CA GLU A 236 15.49 -10.55 6.23
C GLU A 236 16.99 -10.72 6.45
N LEU A 237 17.68 -11.09 5.38
CA LEU A 237 19.14 -11.16 5.32
C LEU A 237 19.58 -10.42 4.06
N GLY A 238 20.51 -9.49 4.20
CA GLY A 238 20.92 -8.69 3.05
C GLY A 238 22.35 -8.21 3.09
N LEU A 239 22.74 -7.66 1.96
CA LEU A 239 24.01 -6.97 1.73
C LEU A 239 23.71 -5.58 1.20
N LYS A 240 24.32 -4.57 1.77
CA LYS A 240 24.26 -3.17 1.30
C LYS A 240 25.64 -2.76 0.79
N GLY A 241 25.65 -1.97 -0.27
CA GLY A 241 26.85 -1.38 -0.83
C GLY A 241 26.72 0.14 -0.90
N GLU A 242 27.74 0.85 -0.51
CA GLU A 242 27.87 2.30 -0.60
C GLU A 242 29.13 2.64 -1.37
N PHE A 243 29.01 3.46 -2.43
CA PHE A 243 30.09 3.79 -3.33
C PHE A 243 30.15 5.29 -3.60
N PHE A 244 31.32 5.77 -3.97
CA PHE A 244 31.56 7.17 -4.34
C PHE A 244 31.14 8.15 -3.24
N ASP A 245 31.53 7.88 -1.99
CA ASP A 245 31.22 8.68 -0.80
C ASP A 245 29.68 8.84 -0.61
N GLY A 246 28.95 7.73 -0.69
CA GLY A 246 27.49 7.69 -0.49
C GLY A 246 26.65 8.14 -1.68
N ARG A 247 27.27 8.51 -2.80
CA ARG A 247 26.53 8.95 -3.99
C ARG A 247 25.81 7.83 -4.73
N LEU A 248 26.29 6.59 -4.64
CA LEU A 248 25.67 5.41 -5.22
C LEU A 248 25.48 4.35 -4.15
N ASN A 249 24.25 3.89 -3.98
CA ASN A 249 23.87 2.87 -3.01
C ASN A 249 23.31 1.65 -3.73
N SER A 250 23.58 0.46 -3.22
CA SER A 250 23.02 -0.80 -3.69
C SER A 250 22.56 -1.66 -2.52
N SER A 251 21.59 -2.52 -2.76
CA SER A 251 21.16 -3.53 -1.79
C SER A 251 20.77 -4.83 -2.49
N LEU A 252 21.01 -5.94 -1.82
CA LEU A 252 20.53 -7.25 -2.16
C LEU A 252 19.96 -7.87 -0.89
N ALA A 253 18.69 -8.25 -0.89
CA ALA A 253 18.02 -8.83 0.25
C ALA A 253 17.30 -10.11 -0.11
N TYR A 254 17.31 -11.09 0.79
CA TYR A 254 16.40 -12.22 0.83
C TYR A 254 15.48 -12.03 2.03
N PHE A 255 14.17 -12.23 1.83
CA PHE A 255 13.19 -12.11 2.89
C PHE A 255 12.24 -13.30 2.95
N GLU A 256 11.73 -13.53 4.15
CA GLU A 256 10.73 -14.55 4.44
C GLU A 256 9.69 -13.97 5.40
N VAL A 257 8.45 -13.79 4.92
CA VAL A 257 7.31 -13.27 5.68
C VAL A 257 6.39 -14.41 6.03
N HIS A 258 6.09 -14.58 7.31
CA HIS A 258 5.08 -15.49 7.83
C HIS A 258 3.88 -14.68 8.26
N GLN A 259 2.69 -15.07 7.86
CA GLN A 259 1.44 -14.43 8.22
C GLN A 259 0.47 -15.46 8.76
N ASP A 260 -0.13 -15.15 9.90
CA ASP A 260 -1.26 -15.85 10.47
C ASP A 260 -2.52 -15.01 10.28
N ASN A 261 -3.65 -15.66 10.05
CA ASN A 261 -4.96 -15.01 9.82
C ASN A 261 -5.03 -14.06 8.60
N ARG A 262 -4.15 -14.23 7.62
CA ARG A 262 -4.26 -13.49 6.37
C ARG A 262 -5.62 -13.70 5.72
N PRO A 263 -6.34 -12.62 5.29
CA PRO A 263 -7.69 -12.78 4.74
C PRO A 263 -7.62 -13.42 3.35
N GLU A 264 -8.36 -14.48 3.17
CA GLU A 264 -8.57 -15.18 1.90
C GLU A 264 -10.08 -15.36 1.68
N ALA A 265 -10.55 -15.16 0.45
CA ALA A 265 -11.96 -15.37 0.13
C ALA A 265 -12.38 -16.81 0.44
N ASP A 266 -13.45 -17.01 1.19
CA ASP A 266 -14.03 -18.33 1.41
C ASP A 266 -14.82 -18.78 0.17
N THR A 267 -14.10 -19.22 -0.86
CA THR A 267 -14.67 -19.57 -2.16
C THR A 267 -15.74 -20.67 -2.08
N ALA A 268 -15.64 -21.57 -1.11
CA ALA A 268 -16.62 -22.64 -0.91
C ALA A 268 -17.95 -22.07 -0.39
N TYR A 269 -17.89 -21.15 0.57
CA TYR A 269 -19.07 -20.46 1.08
C TYR A 269 -19.62 -19.48 0.03
N ASN A 270 -18.77 -18.69 -0.59
CA ASN A 270 -19.17 -17.63 -1.55
C ASN A 270 -19.82 -18.20 -2.82
N ALA A 271 -19.58 -19.47 -3.15
CA ALA A 271 -20.29 -20.17 -4.23
C ALA A 271 -21.78 -20.44 -3.92
N ARG A 272 -22.12 -20.59 -2.64
CA ARG A 272 -23.50 -20.84 -2.16
C ARG A 272 -23.67 -20.25 -0.75
N PRO A 273 -23.84 -18.93 -0.62
CA PRO A 273 -24.04 -18.31 0.69
C PRO A 273 -25.29 -18.87 1.38
N THR A 274 -25.17 -19.17 2.66
CA THR A 274 -26.26 -19.71 3.48
C THR A 274 -26.72 -18.74 4.57
N ASN A 275 -25.89 -17.74 4.91
CA ASN A 275 -26.22 -16.69 5.86
C ASN A 275 -26.74 -15.46 5.09
N PRO A 276 -27.99 -15.02 5.29
CA PRO A 276 -28.57 -13.90 4.57
C PRO A 276 -27.88 -12.56 4.87
N ASP A 277 -27.13 -12.47 5.98
CA ASP A 277 -26.43 -11.26 6.39
C ASP A 277 -25.04 -11.16 5.76
N ILE A 278 -24.55 -12.23 5.12
CA ILE A 278 -23.20 -12.30 4.54
C ILE A 278 -23.26 -12.91 3.14
N ASP A 279 -23.21 -12.06 2.14
CA ASP A 279 -23.12 -12.47 0.73
C ASP A 279 -21.69 -12.89 0.33
N TYR A 280 -20.68 -12.38 1.05
CA TYR A 280 -19.28 -12.65 0.74
C TYR A 280 -18.46 -12.75 2.02
N ALA A 281 -17.93 -13.94 2.29
CA ALA A 281 -17.15 -14.25 3.48
C ALA A 281 -15.66 -14.44 3.18
N TYR A 282 -14.88 -14.19 4.20
CA TYR A 282 -13.44 -14.44 4.24
C TYR A 282 -13.10 -15.48 5.32
N LYS A 283 -11.91 -16.05 5.22
CA LYS A 283 -11.31 -16.90 6.26
C LYS A 283 -9.85 -16.51 6.46
N GLY A 284 -9.39 -16.58 7.69
CA GLY A 284 -7.97 -16.43 7.98
C GLY A 284 -7.19 -17.66 7.54
N ILE A 285 -6.13 -17.46 6.79
CA ILE A 285 -5.19 -18.52 6.40
C ILE A 285 -3.79 -18.19 6.92
N LYS A 286 -2.98 -19.25 7.08
CA LYS A 286 -1.55 -19.08 7.24
C LYS A 286 -0.90 -18.99 5.87
N ALA A 287 -0.08 -17.96 5.68
CA ALA A 287 0.65 -17.76 4.44
C ALA A 287 2.14 -17.53 4.71
N LYS A 288 2.95 -17.94 3.77
CA LYS A 288 4.39 -17.75 3.78
C LYS A 288 4.83 -17.16 2.44
N THR A 289 5.42 -15.97 2.50
CA THR A 289 6.00 -15.30 1.35
C THR A 289 7.52 -15.35 1.43
N LYS A 290 8.16 -15.78 0.35
CA LYS A 290 9.61 -15.75 0.21
C LYS A 290 9.97 -14.96 -1.03
N GLY A 291 11.06 -14.23 -0.95
CA GLY A 291 11.52 -13.46 -2.08
C GLY A 291 12.92 -12.93 -1.93
N TYR A 292 13.36 -12.26 -2.98
CA TYR A 292 14.59 -11.48 -2.97
C TYR A 292 14.39 -10.18 -3.73
N GLU A 293 15.13 -9.18 -3.32
CA GLU A 293 15.13 -7.85 -3.88
C GLU A 293 16.55 -7.41 -4.16
N ALA A 294 16.73 -6.74 -5.29
CA ALA A 294 17.98 -6.11 -5.65
C ALA A 294 17.72 -4.66 -6.07
N GLU A 295 18.41 -3.72 -5.48
CA GLU A 295 18.25 -2.30 -5.75
C GLU A 295 19.58 -1.62 -5.97
N ILE A 296 19.58 -0.60 -6.83
CA ILE A 296 20.68 0.34 -7.00
C ILE A 296 20.11 1.73 -7.21
N SER A 297 20.61 2.72 -6.50
CA SER A 297 20.16 4.10 -6.63
C SER A 297 21.29 5.09 -6.36
N GLY A 298 21.32 6.17 -7.14
CA GLY A 298 22.26 7.26 -6.95
C GLY A 298 22.94 7.71 -8.23
N GLU A 299 24.09 8.33 -8.08
CA GLU A 299 24.86 8.90 -9.16
C GLU A 299 25.95 7.93 -9.63
N LEU A 300 25.83 7.46 -10.88
CA LEU A 300 26.82 6.58 -11.52
C LEU A 300 28.09 7.35 -11.91
N MET A 301 27.92 8.55 -12.40
CA MET A 301 28.97 9.53 -12.71
C MET A 301 28.37 10.93 -12.64
N PRO A 302 29.17 12.00 -12.56
CA PRO A 302 28.67 13.36 -12.47
C PRO A 302 27.57 13.68 -13.48
N GLY A 303 26.39 14.02 -12.97
CA GLY A 303 25.19 14.33 -13.77
C GLY A 303 24.37 13.13 -14.25
N TRP A 304 24.79 11.89 -14.01
CA TRP A 304 24.02 10.70 -14.38
C TRP A 304 23.45 9.99 -13.14
N GLN A 305 22.14 10.11 -12.97
CA GLN A 305 21.37 9.46 -11.89
C GLN A 305 20.70 8.18 -12.40
N LEU A 306 20.75 7.14 -11.59
CA LEU A 306 20.08 5.85 -11.83
C LEU A 306 19.29 5.46 -10.60
N GLN A 307 18.11 4.88 -10.82
CA GLN A 307 17.36 4.11 -9.83
C GLN A 307 16.85 2.85 -10.53
N ALA A 308 17.23 1.68 -10.03
CA ALA A 308 16.75 0.41 -10.54
C ALA A 308 16.44 -0.53 -9.39
N GLY A 309 15.38 -1.32 -9.55
CA GLY A 309 14.95 -2.32 -8.59
C GLY A 309 14.38 -3.53 -9.30
N TYR A 310 14.66 -4.70 -8.75
CA TYR A 310 14.07 -5.97 -9.13
C TYR A 310 13.56 -6.67 -7.87
N THR A 311 12.32 -7.16 -7.92
CA THR A 311 11.70 -7.94 -6.86
C THR A 311 11.19 -9.25 -7.42
N HIS A 312 11.54 -10.35 -6.74
CA HIS A 312 10.92 -11.65 -6.92
C HIS A 312 10.28 -12.10 -5.62
N LYS A 313 8.98 -12.47 -5.65
CA LYS A 313 8.27 -12.98 -4.47
C LYS A 313 7.29 -14.09 -4.82
N VAL A 314 7.19 -15.09 -3.95
CA VAL A 314 6.20 -16.16 -4.05
C VAL A 314 5.52 -16.36 -2.71
N SER A 315 4.18 -16.24 -2.70
CA SER A 315 3.34 -16.49 -1.52
C SER A 315 2.66 -17.86 -1.63
N ARG A 316 2.70 -18.64 -0.55
CA ARG A 316 2.04 -19.94 -0.45
C ARG A 316 1.27 -20.06 0.86
N ASP A 317 0.13 -20.75 0.81
CA ASP A 317 -0.58 -21.15 2.01
C ASP A 317 0.08 -22.36 2.70
N GLN A 318 -0.49 -22.79 3.85
CA GLN A 318 -0.01 -23.93 4.62
C GLN A 318 -0.04 -25.27 3.86
N SER A 319 -0.82 -25.38 2.78
CA SER A 319 -0.88 -26.56 1.91
C SER A 319 0.16 -26.52 0.78
N GLY A 320 0.93 -25.43 0.68
CA GLY A 320 1.89 -25.19 -0.39
C GLY A 320 1.29 -24.60 -1.67
N LYS A 321 -0.02 -24.34 -1.69
CA LYS A 321 -0.70 -23.71 -2.82
C LYS A 321 -0.32 -22.25 -2.91
N LYS A 322 -0.06 -21.73 -4.13
CA LYS A 322 0.18 -20.31 -4.36
C LYS A 322 -1.05 -19.48 -4.03
N VAL A 323 -0.85 -18.40 -3.29
CA VAL A 323 -1.85 -17.37 -2.95
C VAL A 323 -1.38 -16.01 -3.45
N SER A 324 -2.25 -15.00 -3.47
CA SER A 324 -1.95 -13.66 -4.06
C SER A 324 -1.47 -13.71 -5.51
N THR A 325 -1.92 -14.67 -6.25
CA THR A 325 -1.47 -14.90 -7.64
C THR A 325 -1.89 -13.82 -8.63
N TRP A 326 -2.78 -12.91 -8.23
CA TRP A 326 -3.11 -11.69 -8.99
C TRP A 326 -1.98 -10.65 -8.97
N GLU A 327 -1.09 -10.70 -7.98
CA GLU A 327 0.14 -9.93 -7.97
C GLU A 327 1.22 -10.67 -8.77
N PRO A 328 2.00 -9.98 -9.61
CA PRO A 328 3.11 -10.62 -10.33
C PRO A 328 4.19 -11.07 -9.35
N GLU A 329 4.79 -12.23 -9.62
CA GLU A 329 5.92 -12.74 -8.84
C GLU A 329 7.20 -11.94 -9.09
N ASP A 330 7.34 -11.41 -10.30
CA ASP A 330 8.54 -10.69 -10.76
C ASP A 330 8.19 -9.27 -11.20
N GLN A 331 8.98 -8.30 -10.76
CA GLN A 331 8.83 -6.89 -11.13
C GLN A 331 10.21 -6.25 -11.34
N ILE A 332 10.30 -5.39 -12.37
CA ILE A 332 11.47 -4.55 -12.62
C ILE A 332 11.00 -3.09 -12.71
N ASN A 333 11.71 -2.22 -12.04
CA ASN A 333 11.57 -0.78 -12.17
C ASN A 333 12.96 -0.20 -12.44
N LEU A 334 13.08 0.61 -13.48
CA LEU A 334 14.30 1.33 -13.82
C LEU A 334 13.93 2.74 -14.22
N TYR A 335 14.62 3.71 -13.65
CA TYR A 335 14.56 5.10 -14.08
C TYR A 335 15.98 5.67 -14.11
N THR A 336 16.27 6.43 -15.16
CA THR A 336 17.57 7.11 -15.29
C THR A 336 17.38 8.51 -15.85
N ARG A 337 18.26 9.41 -15.44
CA ARG A 337 18.36 10.76 -16.01
C ARG A 337 19.80 11.19 -16.15
N TYR A 338 20.08 11.92 -17.19
CA TYR A 338 21.41 12.46 -17.46
C TYR A 338 21.33 13.96 -17.79
N ASN A 339 22.10 14.74 -17.06
CA ASN A 339 22.32 16.16 -17.35
C ASN A 339 23.40 16.24 -18.43
N LEU A 340 23.05 16.70 -19.62
CA LEU A 340 24.01 16.83 -20.70
C LEU A 340 25.04 17.90 -20.35
N THR A 341 26.19 17.86 -21.03
CA THR A 341 27.32 18.77 -20.80
C THR A 341 27.67 19.55 -22.07
N GLY A 342 28.49 20.57 -21.94
CA GLY A 342 28.98 21.40 -23.08
C GLY A 342 27.88 22.25 -23.69
N ALA A 343 27.66 22.17 -24.99
CA ALA A 343 26.66 22.97 -25.71
C ALA A 343 25.19 22.66 -25.30
N PHE A 344 24.97 21.56 -24.60
CA PHE A 344 23.66 21.07 -24.16
C PHE A 344 23.51 21.04 -22.64
N ASP A 345 24.31 21.78 -21.88
CA ASP A 345 24.34 21.79 -20.43
C ASP A 345 23.01 22.19 -19.75
N LYS A 346 22.12 22.85 -20.51
CA LYS A 346 20.75 23.20 -20.10
C LYS A 346 19.74 22.09 -20.29
N LEU A 347 20.11 20.96 -20.91
CA LEU A 347 19.21 19.86 -21.24
C LEU A 347 19.46 18.67 -20.31
N THR A 348 18.41 18.19 -19.69
CA THR A 348 18.38 16.91 -18.98
C THR A 348 17.46 15.97 -19.72
N LEU A 349 17.93 14.78 -20.04
CA LEU A 349 17.14 13.69 -20.59
C LEU A 349 16.96 12.60 -19.54
N GLY A 350 15.80 11.98 -19.53
CA GLY A 350 15.51 10.89 -18.63
C GLY A 350 14.51 9.91 -19.23
N GLY A 351 14.43 8.75 -18.65
CA GLY A 351 13.46 7.74 -19.02
C GLY A 351 13.35 6.66 -17.97
N GLY A 352 12.22 5.99 -17.98
CA GLY A 352 11.92 4.88 -17.09
C GLY A 352 11.36 3.70 -17.85
N VAL A 353 11.60 2.51 -17.31
CA VAL A 353 11.02 1.27 -17.78
C VAL A 353 10.48 0.53 -16.58
N ARG A 354 9.22 0.12 -16.64
CA ARG A 354 8.58 -0.74 -15.65
C ARG A 354 8.13 -2.03 -16.32
N TRP A 355 8.51 -3.16 -15.76
CA TRP A 355 8.05 -4.46 -16.20
C TRP A 355 7.36 -5.20 -15.07
N GLN A 356 6.24 -5.82 -15.40
CA GLN A 356 5.51 -6.69 -14.49
C GLN A 356 5.34 -8.06 -15.14
N GLY A 357 5.62 -9.11 -14.38
CA GLY A 357 5.38 -10.49 -14.77
C GLY A 357 3.89 -10.84 -14.82
N THR A 358 3.59 -12.10 -15.08
CA THR A 358 2.22 -12.59 -15.15
C THR A 358 1.54 -12.60 -13.79
N GLY A 359 0.38 -11.94 -13.70
CA GLY A 359 -0.58 -12.11 -12.61
C GLY A 359 -1.77 -12.96 -13.07
N TRP A 360 -2.38 -13.72 -12.17
CA TRP A 360 -3.56 -14.50 -12.50
C TRP A 360 -4.48 -14.73 -11.30
N GLN A 361 -5.76 -14.96 -11.59
CA GLN A 361 -6.76 -15.28 -10.57
C GLN A 361 -7.77 -16.28 -11.13
N VAL A 362 -8.28 -17.17 -10.29
CA VAL A 362 -9.40 -18.05 -10.63
C VAL A 362 -10.69 -17.35 -10.20
N LEU A 363 -11.55 -17.07 -11.14
CA LEU A 363 -12.83 -16.40 -10.92
C LEU A 363 -13.99 -17.29 -11.35
N THR A 364 -15.15 -17.08 -10.73
CA THR A 364 -16.39 -17.74 -11.16
C THR A 364 -16.93 -17.05 -12.41
N ASN A 365 -17.03 -17.79 -13.51
CA ASN A 365 -17.62 -17.30 -14.75
C ASN A 365 -19.14 -17.59 -14.75
N TRP A 366 -19.94 -16.61 -14.35
CA TRP A 366 -21.40 -16.73 -14.30
C TRP A 366 -22.01 -16.88 -15.70
N GLY A 367 -21.39 -16.33 -16.74
CA GLY A 367 -21.80 -16.51 -18.14
C GLY A 367 -21.64 -17.94 -18.67
N LYS A 368 -20.86 -18.77 -17.94
CA LYS A 368 -20.68 -20.21 -18.23
C LYS A 368 -21.21 -21.10 -17.10
N GLY A 369 -22.31 -20.71 -16.50
CA GLY A 369 -22.99 -21.52 -15.49
C GLY A 369 -22.24 -21.66 -14.17
N GLY A 370 -21.38 -20.71 -13.82
CA GLY A 370 -20.63 -20.72 -12.57
C GLY A 370 -19.31 -21.55 -12.63
N ALA A 371 -18.82 -21.85 -13.82
CA ALA A 371 -17.53 -22.53 -13.99
C ALA A 371 -16.39 -21.69 -13.45
N GLN A 372 -15.41 -22.34 -12.80
CA GLN A 372 -14.18 -21.70 -12.37
C GLN A 372 -13.24 -21.56 -13.56
N GLU A 373 -12.82 -20.33 -13.86
CA GLU A 373 -11.88 -20.03 -14.96
C GLU A 373 -10.68 -19.26 -14.45
N LYS A 374 -9.52 -19.59 -14.99
CA LYS A 374 -8.29 -18.85 -14.73
C LYS A 374 -8.20 -17.69 -15.69
N PHE A 375 -8.22 -16.48 -15.13
CA PHE A 375 -7.92 -15.24 -15.85
C PHE A 375 -6.48 -14.84 -15.56
N SER A 376 -5.74 -14.48 -16.60
CA SER A 376 -4.35 -14.05 -16.47
C SER A 376 -4.13 -12.72 -17.18
N GLN A 377 -3.31 -11.89 -16.57
CA GLN A 377 -2.69 -10.72 -17.19
C GLN A 377 -1.31 -11.13 -17.70
N ASP A 378 -1.10 -11.06 -19.00
CA ASP A 378 0.21 -11.30 -19.59
C ASP A 378 1.24 -10.27 -19.12
N PRO A 379 2.53 -10.62 -19.08
CA PRO A 379 3.57 -9.67 -18.72
C PRO A 379 3.58 -8.49 -19.69
N TYR A 380 3.88 -7.31 -19.16
CA TYR A 380 3.91 -6.09 -19.96
C TYR A 380 5.01 -5.11 -19.52
N TRP A 381 5.35 -4.24 -20.46
CA TRP A 381 6.30 -3.15 -20.25
C TRP A 381 5.58 -1.82 -20.33
N LEU A 382 5.96 -0.87 -19.48
CA LEU A 382 5.61 0.54 -19.57
C LEU A 382 6.90 1.33 -19.73
N VAL A 383 6.89 2.34 -20.60
CA VAL A 383 8.06 3.17 -20.88
C VAL A 383 7.67 4.63 -20.69
N ASP A 384 8.44 5.33 -19.88
CA ASP A 384 8.29 6.75 -19.62
C ASP A 384 9.51 7.50 -20.15
N LEU A 385 9.30 8.66 -20.78
CA LEU A 385 10.38 9.52 -21.29
C LEU A 385 10.25 10.92 -20.70
N MET A 386 11.37 11.56 -20.44
CA MET A 386 11.43 12.91 -19.90
C MET A 386 12.52 13.72 -20.59
N ALA A 387 12.17 14.98 -20.93
CA ALA A 387 13.13 15.97 -21.33
C ALA A 387 12.86 17.26 -20.54
N ARG A 388 13.90 17.81 -19.91
CA ARG A 388 13.84 19.08 -19.18
C ARG A 388 14.88 20.05 -19.75
N TYR A 389 14.43 21.26 -20.07
CA TYR A 389 15.30 22.34 -20.54
C TYR A 389 15.28 23.52 -19.57
N GLN A 390 16.45 23.92 -19.10
CA GLN A 390 16.61 25.10 -18.26
C GLN A 390 16.68 26.35 -19.14
N VAL A 391 15.54 27.07 -19.23
CA VAL A 391 15.41 28.27 -20.09
C VAL A 391 16.20 29.44 -19.50
N THR A 392 16.02 29.72 -18.20
CA THR A 392 16.77 30.69 -17.42
C THR A 392 17.12 30.08 -16.05
N GLU A 393 17.85 30.81 -15.20
CA GLU A 393 18.14 30.34 -13.82
C GLU A 393 16.85 30.10 -13.00
N GLN A 394 15.75 30.82 -13.29
CA GLN A 394 14.49 30.70 -12.56
C GLN A 394 13.40 29.93 -13.31
N LEU A 395 13.58 29.68 -14.62
CA LEU A 395 12.55 29.04 -15.45
C LEU A 395 13.06 27.77 -16.10
N SER A 396 12.34 26.69 -15.93
CA SER A 396 12.56 25.43 -16.67
C SER A 396 11.28 24.93 -17.33
N ALA A 397 11.41 24.27 -18.47
CA ALA A 397 10.33 23.54 -19.14
C ALA A 397 10.60 22.03 -19.07
N THR A 398 9.58 21.24 -18.75
CA THR A 398 9.68 19.77 -18.68
C THR A 398 8.59 19.15 -19.52
N LEU A 399 8.97 18.21 -20.38
CA LEU A 399 8.07 17.35 -21.14
C LEU A 399 8.18 15.94 -20.60
N ASN A 400 7.05 15.34 -20.23
CA ASN A 400 6.95 13.94 -19.87
C ASN A 400 6.01 13.23 -20.86
N VAL A 401 6.43 12.06 -21.31
CA VAL A 401 5.63 11.16 -22.14
C VAL A 401 5.55 9.83 -21.40
N ASN A 402 4.35 9.47 -20.95
CA ASN A 402 4.10 8.26 -20.17
C ASN A 402 3.21 7.31 -20.97
N ASN A 403 3.47 6.02 -20.85
CA ASN A 403 2.65 4.98 -21.46
C ASN A 403 1.72 4.36 -20.40
#